data_ad38a7cb80cdc80e5c5f4f184eb474bb
#
_entry.id   ad38a7cb80cdc80e5c5f4f184eb474bb
#
_cell.length_a   1.000
_cell.length_b   1.000
_cell.length_c   1.000
_cell.angle_alpha   90.00
_cell.angle_beta   90.00
_cell.angle_gamma   90.00
#
_symmetry.space_group_name_H-M   'P 1'
#
loop_
_entity.id
_entity.type
_entity.pdbx_description
1 polymer ?
#
loop_
_entity_poly.entity_id
_entity_poly.type
_entity_poly.pdbx_seq_one_letter_code
_entity_poly.pdbx_strand_id
1 'polypeptide(L)'
;FFLSFYSYRLFEWPARGHCSIQLTRADLDHSLELGTKFLINHQKTDGHFTYEYDWVNEVYTQLDSPVRQAGAMWGLALIYQDQPSLEIQAAVEKAMGFFNRHSEITTDGRRYVIYPGNTFGRTGTVALCTLAYIEYLRVPSSNINVERRQRYRQHLGEYLKFLINAQTQEGLWHRYYDADGLPFGVSSPHYDGESLLALVKAAKYMGYQEFRPVIVKAADVGYNHN
;
A
#
# COMPACT_ATOMS: atom_id res chain seq x y z
N PHE A 1 11.63 -29.09 -37.33
CA PHE A 1 11.39 -29.63 -35.98
C PHE A 1 12.66 -29.80 -35.13
N PHE A 2 13.85 -29.43 -35.64
CA PHE A 2 15.12 -29.61 -34.93
C PHE A 2 15.74 -28.30 -34.40
N LEU A 3 15.15 -27.14 -34.63
CA LEU A 3 15.69 -25.84 -34.20
C LEU A 3 15.19 -25.36 -32.82
N SER A 4 14.20 -26.04 -32.25
CA SER A 4 13.63 -25.65 -30.94
C SER A 4 14.42 -26.17 -29.73
N PHE A 5 15.27 -27.17 -29.89
CA PHE A 5 16.04 -27.74 -28.76
C PHE A 5 17.38 -27.05 -28.48
N TYR A 6 17.89 -26.24 -29.43
CA TYR A 6 19.19 -25.57 -29.25
C TYR A 6 19.09 -24.23 -28.49
N SER A 7 17.91 -23.62 -28.47
CA SER A 7 17.75 -22.33 -27.81
C SER A 7 17.63 -22.43 -26.25
N TYR A 8 17.26 -23.60 -25.72
CA TYR A 8 17.18 -23.80 -24.28
C TYR A 8 18.51 -24.01 -23.57
N ARG A 9 19.58 -24.42 -24.27
CA ARG A 9 20.90 -24.64 -23.67
C ARG A 9 21.80 -23.39 -23.64
N LEU A 10 21.46 -22.34 -24.37
CA LEU A 10 22.22 -21.08 -24.35
C LEU A 10 21.93 -20.21 -23.12
N PHE A 11 20.92 -20.57 -22.33
CA PHE A 11 20.60 -19.96 -21.05
C PHE A 11 20.80 -20.89 -19.85
N GLU A 12 21.69 -21.85 -19.92
CA GLU A 12 22.26 -22.40 -18.69
C GLU A 12 23.08 -21.28 -18.04
N TRP A 13 22.41 -20.54 -17.16
CA TRP A 13 23.08 -19.66 -16.19
C TRP A 13 24.28 -20.42 -15.62
N PRO A 14 25.50 -19.88 -15.65
CA PRO A 14 26.65 -20.56 -15.10
C PRO A 14 26.30 -21.00 -13.69
N ALA A 15 26.55 -22.28 -13.44
CA ALA A 15 26.22 -22.95 -12.20
C ALA A 15 26.48 -22.03 -11.02
N ARG A 16 25.45 -21.87 -10.19
CA ARG A 16 25.41 -21.07 -8.98
C ARG A 16 26.74 -21.20 -8.21
N GLY A 17 27.67 -20.30 -8.50
CA GLY A 17 28.65 -19.98 -7.49
C GLY A 17 27.83 -19.50 -6.31
N HIS A 18 27.89 -20.18 -5.18
CA HIS A 18 27.36 -19.67 -3.93
C HIS A 18 28.14 -18.40 -3.60
N CYS A 19 27.78 -17.29 -4.25
CA CYS A 19 28.16 -15.99 -3.75
C CYS A 19 27.28 -15.80 -2.50
N SER A 20 27.73 -16.30 -1.37
CA SER A 20 27.16 -15.97 -0.08
C SER A 20 27.50 -14.51 0.20
N ILE A 21 26.75 -13.59 -0.41
CA ILE A 21 26.77 -12.20 -0.02
C ILE A 21 26.22 -12.19 1.41
N GLN A 22 27.12 -12.02 2.37
CA GLN A 22 26.69 -11.75 3.74
C GLN A 22 26.16 -10.32 3.77
N LEU A 23 24.85 -10.18 3.74
CA LEU A 23 24.17 -8.90 3.93
C LEU A 23 24.47 -8.40 5.33
N THR A 24 25.10 -7.26 5.42
CA THR A 24 25.34 -6.57 6.69
C THR A 24 24.19 -5.60 6.99
N ARG A 25 24.09 -5.17 8.24
CA ARG A 25 23.16 -4.10 8.63
C ARG A 25 23.41 -2.82 7.82
N ALA A 26 24.68 -2.49 7.56
CA ALA A 26 25.06 -1.31 6.80
C ALA A 26 24.58 -1.37 5.34
N ASP A 27 24.60 -2.55 4.70
CA ASP A 27 24.06 -2.73 3.34
C ASP A 27 22.54 -2.50 3.29
N LEU A 28 21.82 -2.97 4.33
CA LEU A 28 20.38 -2.75 4.44
C LEU A 28 20.04 -1.28 4.68
N ASP A 29 20.75 -0.62 5.58
CA ASP A 29 20.56 0.81 5.90
C ASP A 29 20.88 1.68 4.66
N HIS A 30 21.93 1.36 3.92
CA HIS A 30 22.27 2.04 2.67
C HIS A 30 21.19 1.82 1.58
N SER A 31 20.70 0.59 1.44
CA SER A 31 19.61 0.29 0.48
C SER A 31 18.33 1.03 0.83
N LEU A 32 18.02 1.14 2.12
CA LEU A 32 16.85 1.89 2.61
C LEU A 32 17.00 3.39 2.32
N GLU A 33 18.19 3.95 2.55
CA GLU A 33 18.50 5.35 2.21
C GLU A 33 18.32 5.62 0.71
N LEU A 34 18.87 4.75 -0.16
CA LEU A 34 18.73 4.89 -1.61
C LEU A 34 17.26 4.81 -2.04
N GLY A 35 16.50 3.85 -1.51
CA GLY A 35 15.07 3.70 -1.78
C GLY A 35 14.26 4.92 -1.33
N THR A 36 14.58 5.47 -0.17
CA THR A 36 13.95 6.70 0.36
C THR A 36 14.20 7.88 -0.57
N LYS A 37 15.47 8.13 -0.93
CA LYS A 37 15.86 9.20 -1.86
C LYS A 37 15.20 9.02 -3.23
N PHE A 38 15.13 7.79 -3.73
CA PHE A 38 14.46 7.50 -4.99
C PHE A 38 12.99 7.93 -4.94
N LEU A 39 12.23 7.51 -3.93
CA LEU A 39 10.81 7.86 -3.80
C LEU A 39 10.61 9.38 -3.67
N ILE A 40 11.39 10.06 -2.84
CA ILE A 40 11.29 11.52 -2.65
C ILE A 40 11.59 12.26 -3.94
N ASN A 41 12.67 11.90 -4.65
CA ASN A 41 13.09 12.56 -5.89
C ASN A 41 12.10 12.33 -7.05
N HIS A 42 11.33 11.24 -7.03
CA HIS A 42 10.35 10.91 -8.06
C HIS A 42 8.91 11.25 -7.65
N GLN A 43 8.73 11.95 -6.53
CA GLN A 43 7.43 12.45 -6.12
C GLN A 43 7.07 13.73 -6.85
N LYS A 44 5.97 13.73 -7.60
CA LYS A 44 5.46 14.88 -8.34
C LYS A 44 4.85 15.94 -7.41
N THR A 45 4.63 17.14 -7.95
CA THR A 45 4.15 18.31 -7.17
C THR A 45 2.78 18.09 -6.53
N ASP A 46 1.91 17.28 -7.13
CA ASP A 46 0.58 16.95 -6.61
C ASP A 46 0.59 15.80 -5.59
N GLY A 47 1.73 15.11 -5.41
CA GLY A 47 1.92 14.10 -4.38
C GLY A 47 1.97 12.66 -4.86
N HIS A 48 1.60 12.35 -6.11
CA HIS A 48 1.83 11.02 -6.65
C HIS A 48 3.28 10.82 -7.11
N PHE A 49 3.68 9.58 -7.40
CA PHE A 49 5.04 9.23 -7.79
C PHE A 49 5.11 8.94 -9.28
N THR A 50 6.28 9.17 -9.88
CA THR A 50 6.55 8.66 -11.22
C THR A 50 6.54 7.13 -11.15
N TYR A 51 5.68 6.48 -11.97
CA TYR A 51 5.39 5.07 -11.81
C TYR A 51 6.36 4.17 -12.56
N GLU A 52 6.62 4.46 -13.83
CA GLU A 52 7.36 3.56 -14.71
C GLU A 52 8.35 4.31 -15.58
N TYR A 53 9.55 3.73 -15.70
CA TYR A 53 10.60 4.17 -16.62
C TYR A 53 10.87 3.08 -17.65
N ASP A 54 10.66 3.39 -18.92
CA ASP A 54 11.04 2.55 -20.05
C ASP A 54 12.54 2.75 -20.32
N TRP A 55 13.33 1.81 -19.86
CA TRP A 55 14.78 1.85 -19.99
C TRP A 55 15.27 1.62 -21.42
N VAL A 56 14.45 1.03 -22.30
CA VAL A 56 14.80 0.83 -23.71
C VAL A 56 14.70 2.13 -24.50
N ASN A 57 13.63 2.88 -24.26
CA ASN A 57 13.40 4.17 -24.90
C ASN A 57 13.88 5.38 -24.07
N GLU A 58 14.44 5.11 -22.88
CA GLU A 58 14.95 6.12 -21.93
C GLU A 58 13.93 7.20 -21.55
N VAL A 59 12.64 6.82 -21.40
CA VAL A 59 11.56 7.77 -21.10
C VAL A 59 10.70 7.28 -19.93
N TYR A 60 10.15 8.23 -19.18
CA TYR A 60 9.09 7.91 -18.21
C TYR A 60 7.75 7.74 -18.94
N THR A 61 7.08 6.63 -18.71
CA THR A 61 5.78 6.36 -19.34
C THR A 61 4.68 7.19 -18.68
N GLN A 62 3.50 7.22 -19.32
CA GLN A 62 2.29 7.82 -18.76
C GLN A 62 1.44 6.78 -18.00
N LEU A 63 1.92 5.54 -17.90
CA LEU A 63 1.24 4.50 -17.14
C LEU A 63 1.27 4.84 -15.65
N ASP A 64 0.24 4.40 -14.94
CA ASP A 64 0.12 4.59 -13.50
C ASP A 64 -0.72 3.47 -12.86
N SER A 65 -0.58 3.30 -11.55
CA SER A 65 -1.27 2.25 -10.81
C SER A 65 -1.65 2.72 -9.41
N PRO A 66 -2.95 2.85 -9.08
CA PRO A 66 -3.39 3.31 -7.77
C PRO A 66 -2.83 2.47 -6.61
N VAL A 67 -2.73 1.15 -6.79
CA VAL A 67 -2.19 0.25 -5.77
C VAL A 67 -0.69 0.50 -5.55
N ARG A 68 0.09 0.71 -6.64
CA ARG A 68 1.52 0.98 -6.54
C ARG A 68 1.80 2.35 -5.92
N GLN A 69 1.00 3.35 -6.26
CA GLN A 69 1.07 4.68 -5.65
C GLN A 69 0.79 4.63 -4.13
N ALA A 70 -0.26 3.92 -3.72
CA ALA A 70 -0.57 3.71 -2.31
C ALA A 70 0.52 2.89 -1.59
N GLY A 71 1.12 1.90 -2.28
CA GLY A 71 2.26 1.13 -1.78
C GLY A 71 3.51 1.98 -1.55
N ALA A 72 3.82 2.90 -2.47
CA ALA A 72 4.94 3.85 -2.30
C ALA A 72 4.71 4.79 -1.10
N MET A 73 3.50 5.31 -0.93
CA MET A 73 3.11 6.10 0.25
C MET A 73 3.26 5.30 1.54
N TRP A 74 2.82 4.04 1.57
CA TRP A 74 2.98 3.17 2.73
C TRP A 74 4.46 2.89 3.03
N GLY A 75 5.28 2.62 2.00
CA GLY A 75 6.72 2.45 2.16
C GLY A 75 7.39 3.67 2.82
N LEU A 76 7.08 4.88 2.36
CA LEU A 76 7.58 6.11 3.01
C LEU A 76 7.05 6.27 4.43
N ALA A 77 5.80 5.91 4.70
CA ALA A 77 5.24 5.98 6.05
C ALA A 77 5.90 5.00 7.02
N LEU A 78 6.31 3.81 6.56
CA LEU A 78 7.11 2.84 7.33
C LEU A 78 8.48 3.43 7.68
N ILE A 79 9.16 4.03 6.71
CA ILE A 79 10.46 4.66 6.92
C ILE A 79 10.32 5.83 7.90
N TYR A 80 9.29 6.66 7.73
CA TYR A 80 9.02 7.76 8.66
C TYR A 80 8.75 7.28 10.09
N GLN A 81 8.06 6.15 10.25
CA GLN A 81 7.79 5.57 11.56
C GLN A 81 9.08 5.08 12.25
N ASP A 82 10.04 4.53 11.49
CA ASP A 82 11.33 4.03 11.99
C ASP A 82 12.34 5.17 12.20
N GLN A 83 12.44 6.07 11.23
CA GLN A 83 13.41 7.19 11.20
C GLN A 83 12.70 8.52 10.87
N PRO A 84 12.03 9.15 11.85
CA PRO A 84 11.30 10.40 11.62
C PRO A 84 12.22 11.53 11.15
N SER A 85 11.91 12.14 10.00
CA SER A 85 12.53 13.37 9.51
C SER A 85 11.48 14.29 8.91
N LEU A 86 11.76 15.59 8.87
CA LEU A 86 10.84 16.58 8.26
C LEU A 86 10.68 16.36 6.75
N GLU A 87 11.71 15.92 6.07
CA GLU A 87 11.68 15.63 4.64
C GLU A 87 10.76 14.46 4.32
N ILE A 88 10.94 13.33 5.04
CA ILE A 88 10.11 12.14 4.85
C ILE A 88 8.67 12.44 5.28
N GLN A 89 8.48 13.17 6.37
CA GLN A 89 7.15 13.63 6.80
C GLN A 89 6.43 14.40 5.70
N ALA A 90 7.11 15.38 5.11
CA ALA A 90 6.53 16.20 4.04
C ALA A 90 6.16 15.35 2.82
N ALA A 91 7.01 14.38 2.44
CA ALA A 91 6.72 13.47 1.33
C ALA A 91 5.51 12.57 1.61
N VAL A 92 5.40 11.98 2.81
CA VAL A 92 4.24 11.17 3.20
C VAL A 92 2.96 12.00 3.20
N GLU A 93 2.99 13.19 3.82
CA GLU A 93 1.82 14.08 3.89
C GLU A 93 1.38 14.55 2.50
N LYS A 94 2.31 14.78 1.61
CA LYS A 94 2.04 15.16 0.23
C LYS A 94 1.36 14.03 -0.55
N ALA A 95 1.80 12.77 -0.36
CA ALA A 95 1.13 11.59 -0.92
C ALA A 95 -0.26 11.37 -0.30
N MET A 96 -0.40 11.50 1.02
CA MET A 96 -1.71 11.48 1.68
C MET A 96 -2.65 12.57 1.13
N GLY A 97 -2.12 13.75 0.87
CA GLY A 97 -2.87 14.85 0.26
C GLY A 97 -3.39 14.51 -1.14
N PHE A 98 -2.59 13.79 -1.94
CA PHE A 98 -3.02 13.28 -3.24
C PHE A 98 -4.22 12.33 -3.10
N PHE A 99 -4.10 11.29 -2.27
CA PHE A 99 -5.19 10.34 -2.05
C PHE A 99 -6.44 10.97 -1.43
N ASN A 100 -6.28 11.96 -0.55
CA ASN A 100 -7.42 12.69 0.02
C ASN A 100 -8.23 13.46 -1.03
N ARG A 101 -7.56 14.07 -2.01
CA ARG A 101 -8.25 14.78 -3.10
C ARG A 101 -8.98 13.84 -4.06
N HIS A 102 -8.61 12.57 -4.09
CA HIS A 102 -9.21 11.53 -4.93
C HIS A 102 -9.98 10.50 -4.09
N SER A 103 -10.42 10.89 -2.89
CA SER A 103 -11.27 10.07 -2.03
C SER A 103 -12.67 10.64 -1.98
N GLU A 104 -13.64 9.74 -1.99
CA GLU A 104 -15.05 10.01 -1.74
C GLU A 104 -15.45 9.47 -0.37
N ILE A 105 -16.57 9.96 0.16
CA ILE A 105 -17.15 9.50 1.43
C ILE A 105 -18.62 9.20 1.22
N THR A 106 -19.02 7.99 1.56
CA THR A 106 -20.43 7.61 1.56
C THR A 106 -21.21 8.33 2.67
N THR A 107 -22.53 8.35 2.58
CA THR A 107 -23.43 8.99 3.58
C THR A 107 -23.29 8.40 4.98
N ASP A 108 -22.86 7.14 5.11
CA ASP A 108 -22.57 6.46 6.38
C ASP A 108 -21.11 6.58 6.85
N GLY A 109 -20.31 7.42 6.15
CA GLY A 109 -18.96 7.79 6.56
C GLY A 109 -17.87 6.77 6.24
N ARG A 110 -18.02 6.01 5.15
CA ARG A 110 -16.97 5.14 4.58
C ARG A 110 -16.17 5.89 3.55
N ARG A 111 -14.86 5.96 3.71
CA ARG A 111 -13.94 6.60 2.73
C ARG A 111 -13.36 5.57 1.79
N TYR A 112 -13.35 5.88 0.50
CA TYR A 112 -12.75 5.08 -0.56
C TYR A 112 -12.09 5.97 -1.60
N VAL A 113 -11.25 5.39 -2.48
CA VAL A 113 -10.44 6.13 -3.45
C VAL A 113 -10.93 5.87 -4.86
N ILE A 114 -11.36 6.91 -5.58
CA ILE A 114 -11.54 6.87 -7.03
C ILE A 114 -10.35 7.57 -7.67
N TYR A 115 -9.43 6.76 -8.20
CA TYR A 115 -8.18 7.24 -8.76
C TYR A 115 -8.42 7.98 -10.08
N PRO A 116 -7.65 9.05 -10.40
CA PRO A 116 -7.82 9.80 -11.64
C PRO A 116 -7.90 8.89 -12.88
N GLY A 117 -8.90 9.14 -13.73
CA GLY A 117 -9.13 8.36 -14.95
C GLY A 117 -9.82 7.01 -14.76
N ASN A 118 -10.10 6.59 -13.52
CA ASN A 118 -10.81 5.34 -13.23
C ASN A 118 -12.30 5.59 -12.91
N THR A 119 -13.16 4.66 -13.32
CA THR A 119 -14.59 4.64 -12.99
C THR A 119 -14.92 3.69 -11.84
N PHE A 120 -13.94 2.98 -11.32
CA PHE A 120 -14.06 2.06 -10.18
C PHE A 120 -12.75 2.05 -9.38
N GLY A 121 -12.83 1.62 -8.13
CA GLY A 121 -11.65 1.52 -7.27
C GLY A 121 -11.22 0.08 -6.99
N ARG A 122 -10.08 -0.05 -6.35
CA ARG A 122 -9.47 -1.33 -5.94
C ARG A 122 -9.33 -1.37 -4.43
N THR A 123 -9.82 -2.42 -3.80
CA THR A 123 -9.78 -2.58 -2.33
C THR A 123 -8.35 -2.53 -1.78
N GLY A 124 -7.37 -3.09 -2.51
CA GLY A 124 -5.96 -2.98 -2.14
C GLY A 124 -5.45 -1.54 -2.05
N THR A 125 -5.95 -0.61 -2.88
CA THR A 125 -5.60 0.81 -2.75
C THR A 125 -6.04 1.37 -1.40
N VAL A 126 -7.27 1.07 -0.97
CA VAL A 126 -7.80 1.51 0.33
C VAL A 126 -7.03 0.86 1.48
N ALA A 127 -6.71 -0.43 1.37
CA ALA A 127 -5.94 -1.16 2.37
C ALA A 127 -4.54 -0.55 2.56
N LEU A 128 -3.82 -0.27 1.47
CA LEU A 128 -2.50 0.35 1.52
C LEU A 128 -2.53 1.79 2.02
N CYS A 129 -3.56 2.58 1.65
CA CYS A 129 -3.79 3.89 2.26
C CYS A 129 -4.00 3.76 3.77
N THR A 130 -4.84 2.83 4.22
CA THR A 130 -5.08 2.56 5.63
C THR A 130 -3.79 2.23 6.37
N LEU A 131 -2.96 1.35 5.80
CA LEU A 131 -1.64 1.00 6.34
C LEU A 131 -0.72 2.22 6.46
N ALA A 132 -0.68 3.08 5.44
CA ALA A 132 0.13 4.30 5.48
C ALA A 132 -0.32 5.25 6.61
N TYR A 133 -1.62 5.45 6.81
CA TYR A 133 -2.15 6.24 7.93
C TYR A 133 -1.82 5.64 9.29
N ILE A 134 -1.86 4.31 9.43
CA ILE A 134 -1.50 3.63 10.68
C ILE A 134 -0.02 3.90 10.99
N GLU A 135 0.90 3.66 10.04
CA GLU A 135 2.32 3.86 10.30
C GLU A 135 2.65 5.33 10.59
N TYR A 136 2.07 6.25 9.84
CA TYR A 136 2.26 7.67 10.08
C TYR A 136 1.78 8.09 11.50
N LEU A 137 0.66 7.57 11.95
CA LEU A 137 0.09 7.90 13.26
C LEU A 137 0.80 7.22 14.45
N ARG A 138 1.65 6.22 14.20
CA ARG A 138 2.45 5.52 15.23
C ARG A 138 3.65 6.30 15.71
N VAL A 139 4.10 7.32 14.98
CA VAL A 139 5.20 8.17 15.44
C VAL A 139 4.81 8.93 16.71
N PRO A 140 5.78 9.35 17.55
CA PRO A 140 5.52 10.11 18.76
C PRO A 140 4.63 11.33 18.51
N SER A 141 3.80 11.69 19.50
CA SER A 141 2.86 12.81 19.36
C SER A 141 3.52 14.17 19.15
N SER A 142 4.76 14.33 19.58
CA SER A 142 5.56 15.53 19.34
C SER A 142 5.90 15.80 17.88
N ASN A 143 5.87 14.77 17.03
CA ASN A 143 6.25 14.87 15.62
C ASN A 143 5.10 15.33 14.71
N ILE A 144 3.87 15.27 15.19
CA ILE A 144 2.68 15.62 14.40
C ILE A 144 1.82 16.60 15.18
N ASN A 145 1.48 17.73 14.54
CA ASN A 145 0.54 18.70 15.10
C ASN A 145 -0.79 18.02 15.50
N VAL A 146 -1.37 18.44 16.63
CA VAL A 146 -2.57 17.83 17.23
C VAL A 146 -3.77 17.79 16.28
N GLU A 147 -4.05 18.92 15.61
CA GLU A 147 -5.17 19.04 14.67
C GLU A 147 -4.98 18.09 13.46
N ARG A 148 -3.75 18.02 12.95
CA ARG A 148 -3.39 17.12 11.86
C ARG A 148 -3.52 15.65 12.26
N ARG A 149 -3.06 15.30 13.46
CA ARG A 149 -3.20 13.96 14.03
C ARG A 149 -4.68 13.56 14.17
N GLN A 150 -5.53 14.48 14.66
CA GLN A 150 -6.96 14.24 14.78
C GLN A 150 -7.62 14.02 13.42
N ARG A 151 -7.34 14.86 12.42
CA ARG A 151 -7.84 14.71 11.05
C ARG A 151 -7.42 13.37 10.43
N TYR A 152 -6.16 12.98 10.59
CA TYR A 152 -5.70 11.72 10.04
C TYR A 152 -6.26 10.50 10.77
N ARG A 153 -6.53 10.60 12.08
CA ARG A 153 -7.29 9.57 12.81
C ARG A 153 -8.72 9.44 12.30
N GLN A 154 -9.37 10.53 11.96
CA GLN A 154 -10.69 10.50 11.33
C GLN A 154 -10.64 9.79 9.98
N HIS A 155 -9.74 10.19 9.08
CA HIS A 155 -9.57 9.52 7.78
C HIS A 155 -9.27 8.02 7.92
N LEU A 156 -8.41 7.65 8.87
CA LEU A 156 -8.14 6.25 9.18
C LEU A 156 -9.44 5.50 9.56
N GLY A 157 -10.24 6.05 10.47
CA GLY A 157 -11.51 5.45 10.87
C GLY A 157 -12.49 5.28 9.69
N GLU A 158 -12.55 6.25 8.80
CA GLU A 158 -13.40 6.22 7.61
C GLU A 158 -12.93 5.15 6.60
N TYR A 159 -11.61 5.00 6.34
CA TYR A 159 -11.06 3.93 5.52
C TYR A 159 -11.29 2.54 6.14
N LEU A 160 -11.12 2.41 7.44
CA LEU A 160 -11.39 1.16 8.17
C LEU A 160 -12.84 0.73 8.05
N LYS A 161 -13.80 1.67 8.17
CA LYS A 161 -15.22 1.40 7.93
C LYS A 161 -15.47 0.86 6.53
N PHE A 162 -14.78 1.40 5.51
CA PHE A 162 -14.88 0.89 4.15
C PHE A 162 -14.38 -0.55 4.07
N LEU A 163 -13.20 -0.86 4.62
CA LEU A 163 -12.63 -2.21 4.58
C LEU A 163 -13.54 -3.23 5.28
N ILE A 164 -14.15 -2.87 6.43
CA ILE A 164 -15.13 -3.73 7.09
C ILE A 164 -16.33 -4.02 6.19
N ASN A 165 -16.87 -3.00 5.50
CA ASN A 165 -18.00 -3.16 4.59
C ASN A 165 -17.65 -3.95 3.32
N ALA A 166 -16.41 -3.88 2.87
CA ALA A 166 -15.94 -4.57 1.67
C ALA A 166 -15.66 -6.07 1.88
N GLN A 167 -15.75 -6.57 3.13
CA GLN A 167 -15.59 -8.00 3.42
C GLN A 167 -16.80 -8.80 2.92
N THR A 168 -16.54 -9.91 2.24
CA THR A 168 -17.56 -10.85 1.77
C THR A 168 -18.16 -11.68 2.92
N GLN A 169 -19.24 -12.39 2.64
CA GLN A 169 -19.83 -13.30 3.63
C GLN A 169 -18.90 -14.47 4.00
N GLU A 170 -18.00 -14.85 3.10
CA GLU A 170 -16.99 -15.89 3.35
C GLU A 170 -15.86 -15.39 4.25
N GLY A 171 -15.57 -14.09 4.29
CA GLY A 171 -14.52 -13.51 5.12
C GLY A 171 -13.33 -12.93 4.36
N LEU A 172 -13.30 -13.05 3.03
CA LEU A 172 -12.34 -12.40 2.14
C LEU A 172 -12.84 -11.02 1.74
N TRP A 173 -12.15 -10.31 0.86
CA TRP A 173 -12.57 -8.98 0.41
C TRP A 173 -12.95 -8.97 -1.06
N HIS A 174 -14.03 -8.24 -1.40
CA HIS A 174 -14.31 -7.87 -2.78
C HIS A 174 -13.11 -7.15 -3.39
N ARG A 175 -12.75 -7.52 -4.62
CA ARG A 175 -11.58 -6.98 -5.30
C ARG A 175 -11.74 -5.51 -5.69
N TYR A 176 -12.95 -5.13 -6.06
CA TYR A 176 -13.30 -3.84 -6.61
C TYR A 176 -14.47 -3.20 -5.87
N TYR A 177 -14.66 -1.92 -6.11
CA TYR A 177 -15.86 -1.17 -5.77
C TYR A 177 -16.14 -0.14 -6.87
N ASP A 178 -17.40 0.19 -7.07
CA ASP A 178 -17.84 1.16 -8.07
C ASP A 178 -17.63 2.62 -7.61
N ALA A 179 -18.11 3.58 -8.43
CA ALA A 179 -18.00 5.01 -8.15
C ALA A 179 -18.76 5.45 -6.89
N ASP A 180 -19.76 4.68 -6.44
CA ASP A 180 -20.55 4.94 -5.23
C ASP A 180 -19.97 4.21 -3.99
N GLY A 181 -18.85 3.50 -4.15
CA GLY A 181 -18.19 2.75 -3.09
C GLY A 181 -18.87 1.41 -2.77
N LEU A 182 -19.66 0.85 -3.68
CA LEU A 182 -20.31 -0.45 -3.52
C LEU A 182 -19.34 -1.57 -3.93
N PRO A 183 -18.98 -2.48 -3.00
CA PRO A 183 -18.01 -3.53 -3.28
C PRO A 183 -18.55 -4.57 -4.27
N PHE A 184 -17.70 -5.05 -5.17
CA PHE A 184 -18.03 -6.11 -6.13
C PHE A 184 -16.79 -6.91 -6.57
N GLY A 185 -17.05 -7.98 -7.33
CA GLY A 185 -16.02 -8.87 -7.88
C GLY A 185 -15.53 -9.93 -6.89
N VAL A 186 -14.83 -10.91 -7.41
CA VAL A 186 -14.22 -12.00 -6.62
C VAL A 186 -13.04 -11.47 -5.81
N SER A 187 -12.66 -12.17 -4.76
CA SER A 187 -11.52 -11.83 -3.90
C SER A 187 -10.18 -11.87 -4.67
N SER A 188 -9.18 -11.28 -4.07
CA SER A 188 -7.80 -11.31 -4.57
C SER A 188 -6.86 -11.57 -3.39
N PRO A 189 -6.05 -12.64 -3.43
CA PRO A 189 -5.16 -12.99 -2.32
C PRO A 189 -4.27 -11.83 -1.84
N HIS A 190 -3.83 -10.97 -2.75
CA HIS A 190 -3.06 -9.78 -2.39
C HIS A 190 -3.88 -8.79 -1.58
N TYR A 191 -5.10 -8.46 -2.02
CA TYR A 191 -5.96 -7.49 -1.33
C TYR A 191 -6.52 -8.06 -0.03
N ASP A 192 -6.74 -9.37 0.03
CA ASP A 192 -7.13 -10.07 1.26
C ASP A 192 -6.03 -9.94 2.32
N GLY A 193 -4.77 -10.20 1.96
CA GLY A 193 -3.62 -10.02 2.83
C GLY A 193 -3.40 -8.58 3.28
N GLU A 194 -3.49 -7.61 2.35
CA GLU A 194 -3.34 -6.19 2.64
C GLU A 194 -4.45 -5.67 3.57
N SER A 195 -5.70 -6.07 3.32
CA SER A 195 -6.86 -5.67 4.14
C SER A 195 -6.80 -6.29 5.53
N LEU A 196 -6.48 -7.57 5.62
CA LEU A 196 -6.29 -8.26 6.90
C LEU A 196 -5.17 -7.61 7.72
N LEU A 197 -4.03 -7.33 7.10
CA LEU A 197 -2.90 -6.65 7.74
C LEU A 197 -3.30 -5.26 8.28
N ALA A 198 -4.07 -4.49 7.50
CA ALA A 198 -4.55 -3.18 7.92
C ALA A 198 -5.44 -3.26 9.16
N LEU A 199 -6.40 -4.20 9.19
CA LEU A 199 -7.27 -4.41 10.35
C LEU A 199 -6.51 -4.93 11.58
N VAL A 200 -5.59 -5.86 11.41
CA VAL A 200 -4.73 -6.37 12.50
C VAL A 200 -3.90 -5.23 13.10
N LYS A 201 -3.26 -4.40 12.27
CA LYS A 201 -2.47 -3.26 12.75
C LYS A 201 -3.35 -2.20 13.40
N ALA A 202 -4.55 -1.93 12.87
CA ALA A 202 -5.51 -1.02 13.49
C ALA A 202 -5.94 -1.51 14.88
N ALA A 203 -6.25 -2.79 15.04
CA ALA A 203 -6.57 -3.37 16.33
C ALA A 203 -5.37 -3.32 17.29
N LYS A 204 -4.18 -3.69 16.82
CA LYS A 204 -2.97 -3.77 17.66
C LYS A 204 -2.46 -2.40 18.11
N TYR A 205 -2.45 -1.40 17.23
CA TYR A 205 -1.73 -0.14 17.46
C TYR A 205 -2.63 1.09 17.60
N MET A 206 -3.86 1.03 17.08
CA MET A 206 -4.76 2.19 17.04
C MET A 206 -5.97 2.06 17.96
N GLY A 207 -6.16 0.90 18.61
CA GLY A 207 -7.22 0.67 19.60
C GLY A 207 -8.52 0.10 19.05
N TYR A 208 -8.60 -0.26 17.77
CA TYR A 208 -9.81 -0.81 17.10
C TYR A 208 -10.02 -2.30 17.42
N GLN A 209 -10.21 -2.64 18.69
CA GLN A 209 -10.38 -4.03 19.15
C GLN A 209 -11.71 -4.65 18.69
N GLU A 210 -12.69 -3.85 18.39
CA GLU A 210 -13.99 -4.25 17.84
C GLU A 210 -13.90 -4.95 16.48
N PHE A 211 -12.80 -4.81 15.75
CA PHE A 211 -12.57 -5.50 14.46
C PHE A 211 -12.12 -6.96 14.61
N ARG A 212 -11.88 -7.40 15.82
CA ARG A 212 -11.38 -8.76 16.10
C ARG A 212 -12.21 -9.88 15.47
N PRO A 213 -13.57 -9.86 15.49
CA PRO A 213 -14.37 -10.89 14.82
C PRO A 213 -14.13 -10.95 13.31
N VAL A 214 -14.00 -9.80 12.64
CA VAL A 214 -13.71 -9.69 11.21
C VAL A 214 -12.31 -10.24 10.88
N ILE A 215 -11.32 -9.91 11.71
CA ILE A 215 -9.94 -10.39 11.59
C ILE A 215 -9.87 -11.90 11.71
N VAL A 216 -10.49 -12.48 12.75
CA VAL A 216 -10.48 -13.95 12.99
C VAL A 216 -11.13 -14.66 11.82
N LYS A 217 -12.30 -14.19 11.37
CA LYS A 217 -13.00 -14.77 10.22
C LYS A 217 -12.12 -14.80 8.96
N ALA A 218 -11.44 -13.71 8.65
CA ALA A 218 -10.55 -13.63 7.49
C ALA A 218 -9.32 -14.53 7.62
N ALA A 219 -8.74 -14.60 8.82
CA ALA A 219 -7.57 -15.44 9.10
C ALA A 219 -7.91 -16.93 8.95
N ASP A 220 -9.06 -17.37 9.45
CA ASP A 220 -9.53 -18.75 9.36
C ASP A 220 -9.75 -19.17 7.90
N VAL A 221 -10.35 -18.31 7.09
CA VAL A 221 -10.54 -18.56 5.65
C VAL A 221 -9.21 -18.61 4.93
N GLY A 222 -8.33 -17.62 5.15
CA GLY A 222 -7.01 -17.57 4.53
C GLY A 222 -6.13 -18.77 4.87
N TYR A 223 -6.23 -19.30 6.09
CA TYR A 223 -5.53 -20.53 6.51
C TYR A 223 -6.05 -21.80 5.82
N ASN A 224 -7.36 -21.91 5.62
CA ASN A 224 -7.99 -23.11 5.07
C ASN A 224 -7.98 -23.15 3.52
N HIS A 225 -7.66 -22.05 2.83
CA HIS A 225 -7.59 -21.96 1.37
C HIS A 225 -6.16 -22.12 0.80
N ASN A 226 -5.14 -22.32 1.63
CA ASN A 226 -3.77 -22.66 1.25
C ASN A 226 -3.51 -24.15 1.54
#